data_cb983d42ecb83c95d0ae24132506d2df
#
_entry.id   cb983d42ecb83c95d0ae24132506d2df
#
_cell.length_a   1.000
_cell.length_b   1.000
_cell.length_c   1.000
_cell.angle_alpha   90.00
_cell.angle_beta   90.00
_cell.angle_gamma   90.00
#
_symmetry.space_group_name_H-M   'P 1'
#
loop_
_entity.id
_entity.type
_entity.pdbx_description
1 polymer ?
#
loop_
_entity_poly.entity_id
_entity_poly.type
_entity_poly.pdbx_seq_one_letter_code
_entity_poly.pdbx_strand_id
1 'polypeptide(L)'
;MTSAAAPVARTWTLRTAGNLRTAAMLLMRIERWDVRRDGPLTQAALQHKLQALGYESSPRIYPAGAIVAPQTDARERIDGVVSGLIKVTIEGESAILTAGDIVFVPRGAARRLEVVGGASALCLDAVFRSGRS
;
A
#
# COMPACT_ATOMS: atom_id res chain seq x y z
N MET A 1 1.68 -5.07 -20.67
CA MET A 1 1.44 -4.92 -20.16
C MET A 1 1.25 -4.83 -19.23
N THR A 2 1.16 -4.92 -18.74
CA THR A 2 0.90 -4.77 -18.08
C THR A 2 0.71 -4.50 -17.07
N SER A 3 0.02 -4.44 -16.58
CA SER A 3 -0.15 -3.97 -15.65
C SER A 3 0.11 -4.42 -14.56
N ALA A 4 0.65 -3.95 -13.87
CA ALA A 4 1.00 -4.39 -12.63
C ALA A 4 -0.01 -4.18 -11.58
N ALA A 5 -0.94 -3.42 -11.82
CA ALA A 5 -1.94 -3.20 -10.80
C ALA A 5 -2.89 -4.35 -10.78
N ALA A 6 -2.91 -5.06 -9.69
CA ALA A 6 -3.79 -6.19 -9.56
C ALA A 6 -4.54 -6.05 -8.26
N PRO A 7 -5.80 -5.73 -8.31
CA PRO A 7 -6.55 -5.65 -7.08
C PRO A 7 -6.62 -7.01 -6.43
N VAL A 8 -6.40 -7.03 -5.16
CA VAL A 8 -6.58 -8.23 -4.38
C VAL A 8 -7.97 -8.17 -3.83
N ALA A 9 -8.88 -8.82 -4.51
CA ALA A 9 -10.28 -8.74 -4.16
C ALA A 9 -10.75 -10.03 -3.55
N ARG A 10 -11.70 -9.90 -2.69
CA ARG A 10 -12.38 -11.04 -2.13
C ARG A 10 -13.80 -10.96 -2.56
N THR A 11 -14.28 -12.02 -3.15
CA THR A 11 -15.65 -12.00 -3.59
C THR A 11 -16.59 -12.65 -2.61
N TRP A 12 -16.03 -13.27 -1.62
CA TRP A 12 -16.80 -14.00 -0.66
C TRP A 12 -17.84 -13.18 0.07
N THR A 13 -17.57 -11.90 0.19
CA THR A 13 -18.46 -11.07 0.97
C THR A 13 -19.76 -10.78 0.28
N LEU A 14 -19.87 -11.11 -0.97
CA LEU A 14 -21.04 -10.71 -1.72
C LEU A 14 -22.25 -11.53 -1.43
N ARG A 15 -22.11 -12.57 -0.63
CA ARG A 15 -23.23 -13.42 -0.38
C ARG A 15 -24.31 -12.72 0.42
N THR A 16 -23.97 -11.69 1.12
CA THR A 16 -24.94 -10.99 1.96
C THR A 16 -25.32 -9.70 1.30
N ALA A 17 -26.57 -9.52 1.01
CA ALA A 17 -27.00 -8.33 0.31
C ALA A 17 -26.61 -7.05 1.04
N GLY A 18 -26.74 -7.05 2.35
CA GLY A 18 -26.42 -5.86 3.10
C GLY A 18 -24.96 -5.47 3.05
N ASN A 19 -24.10 -6.38 2.58
CA ASN A 19 -22.68 -6.11 2.56
C ASN A 19 -22.12 -5.79 1.19
N LEU A 20 -22.94 -5.65 0.21
CA LEU A 20 -22.43 -5.41 -1.13
C LEU A 20 -21.56 -4.19 -1.21
N ARG A 21 -22.03 -3.09 -0.66
CA ARG A 21 -21.23 -1.88 -0.68
C ARG A 21 -19.95 -2.04 0.09
N THR A 22 -20.06 -2.66 1.25
CA THR A 22 -18.90 -2.85 2.10
C THR A 22 -17.85 -3.70 1.40
N ALA A 23 -18.29 -4.74 0.72
CA ALA A 23 -17.37 -5.60 0.01
C ALA A 23 -16.60 -4.83 -1.05
N ALA A 24 -17.28 -3.98 -1.79
CA ALA A 24 -16.62 -3.18 -2.80
C ALA A 24 -15.60 -2.24 -2.21
N MET A 25 -15.88 -1.72 -1.03
CA MET A 25 -14.96 -0.79 -0.38
C MET A 25 -13.76 -1.49 0.20
N LEU A 26 -13.83 -2.79 0.38
CA LEU A 26 -12.71 -3.54 0.95
C LEU A 26 -11.76 -4.05 -0.11
N LEU A 27 -11.96 -3.66 -1.36
CA LEU A 27 -11.07 -4.06 -2.42
C LEU A 27 -9.70 -3.43 -2.19
N MET A 28 -8.70 -4.27 -1.97
CA MET A 28 -7.34 -3.79 -1.73
C MET A 28 -6.59 -3.79 -3.05
N ARG A 29 -5.97 -2.67 -3.36
CA ARG A 29 -5.23 -2.52 -4.61
C ARG A 29 -3.75 -2.52 -4.32
N ILE A 30 -3.04 -3.48 -4.90
CA ILE A 30 -1.60 -3.62 -4.73
C ILE A 30 -0.97 -3.63 -6.11
N GLU A 31 0.11 -2.89 -6.27
CA GLU A 31 0.94 -2.95 -7.47
C GLU A 31 2.30 -3.48 -7.10
N ARG A 32 2.84 -4.33 -7.95
CA ARG A 32 4.14 -4.91 -7.71
C ARG A 32 5.17 -4.29 -8.64
N TRP A 33 6.39 -4.24 -8.18
CA TRP A 33 7.50 -3.75 -8.99
C TRP A 33 7.82 -4.76 -10.08
N ASP A 34 7.99 -4.27 -11.29
CA ASP A 34 8.36 -5.12 -12.41
C ASP A 34 9.67 -4.58 -12.96
N VAL A 35 10.77 -5.32 -12.75
CA VAL A 35 12.08 -4.83 -13.15
C VAL A 35 12.18 -4.60 -14.65
N ARG A 36 11.43 -5.33 -15.44
CA ARG A 36 11.47 -5.13 -16.89
C ARG A 36 10.85 -3.81 -17.28
N ARG A 37 9.79 -3.42 -16.61
CA ARG A 37 9.11 -2.18 -16.91
C ARG A 37 9.71 -1.02 -16.13
N ASP A 38 10.04 -1.27 -14.85
CA ASP A 38 10.39 -0.19 -13.93
C ASP A 38 11.91 -0.05 -13.73
N GLY A 39 12.70 -1.01 -14.23
CA GLY A 39 14.13 -1.01 -14.00
C GLY A 39 14.51 -1.53 -12.64
N PRO A 40 15.77 -1.40 -12.24
CA PRO A 40 16.21 -1.86 -10.95
C PRO A 40 15.48 -1.14 -9.82
N LEU A 41 15.15 -1.87 -8.79
CA LEU A 41 14.46 -1.29 -7.65
C LEU A 41 15.46 -0.59 -6.74
N THR A 42 15.24 0.68 -6.51
CA THR A 42 15.96 1.46 -5.51
C THR A 42 14.95 2.34 -4.80
N GLN A 43 15.36 2.90 -3.68
CA GLN A 43 14.49 3.83 -2.98
C GLN A 43 14.11 5.00 -3.88
N ALA A 44 15.10 5.55 -4.60
CA ALA A 44 14.84 6.68 -5.48
C ALA A 44 13.91 6.31 -6.62
N ALA A 45 14.06 5.11 -7.18
CA ALA A 45 13.20 4.68 -8.25
C ALA A 45 11.76 4.50 -7.80
N LEU A 46 11.56 3.93 -6.62
CA LEU A 46 10.22 3.77 -6.08
C LEU A 46 9.61 5.13 -5.76
N GLN A 47 10.41 6.03 -5.21
CA GLN A 47 9.96 7.38 -4.93
C GLN A 47 9.52 8.09 -6.21
N HIS A 48 10.28 7.91 -7.26
CA HIS A 48 9.96 8.49 -8.55
C HIS A 48 8.66 7.93 -9.12
N LYS A 49 8.46 6.63 -8.95
CA LYS A 49 7.22 6.00 -9.39
C LYS A 49 6.02 6.57 -8.66
N LEU A 50 6.14 6.76 -7.34
CA LEU A 50 5.05 7.33 -6.57
C LEU A 50 4.77 8.77 -6.97
N GLN A 51 5.83 9.52 -7.26
CA GLN A 51 5.69 10.88 -7.70
C GLN A 51 4.95 10.96 -9.03
N ALA A 52 5.27 10.04 -9.94
CA ALA A 52 4.59 9.99 -11.24
C ALA A 52 3.10 9.67 -11.09
N LEU A 53 2.73 9.00 -10.02
CA LEU A 53 1.33 8.71 -9.73
C LEU A 53 0.62 9.86 -9.02
N GLY A 54 1.34 10.93 -8.70
CA GLY A 54 0.76 12.09 -8.05
C GLY A 54 0.89 12.09 -6.54
N TYR A 55 1.80 11.28 -6.01
CA TYR A 55 1.97 11.17 -4.56
C TYR A 55 3.32 11.71 -4.14
N GLU A 56 3.32 12.35 -2.99
CA GLU A 56 4.53 12.86 -2.37
C GLU A 56 4.90 11.93 -1.23
N SER A 57 6.12 11.39 -1.27
CA SER A 57 6.50 10.34 -0.34
C SER A 57 7.63 10.77 0.59
N SER A 58 7.67 10.13 1.74
CA SER A 58 8.74 10.29 2.72
C SER A 58 9.20 8.92 3.16
N PRO A 59 10.51 8.72 3.31
CA PRO A 59 11.00 7.43 3.81
C PRO A 59 10.72 7.27 5.29
N ARG A 60 10.43 6.05 5.68
CA ARG A 60 10.22 5.68 7.06
C ARG A 60 10.89 4.35 7.33
N ILE A 61 11.61 4.27 8.44
CA ILE A 61 12.21 3.01 8.87
C ILE A 61 11.45 2.53 10.09
N TYR A 62 10.98 1.30 10.01
CA TYR A 62 10.29 0.66 11.12
C TYR A 62 11.14 -0.48 11.63
N PRO A 63 11.41 -0.55 12.93
CA PRO A 63 12.20 -1.66 13.46
C PRO A 63 11.47 -2.99 13.33
N ALA A 64 12.24 -4.06 13.43
CA ALA A 64 11.67 -5.40 13.40
C ALA A 64 10.57 -5.51 14.47
N GLY A 65 9.45 -6.08 14.08
CA GLY A 65 8.34 -6.30 15.00
C GLY A 65 7.49 -5.08 15.30
N ALA A 66 7.80 -3.94 14.71
CA ALA A 66 7.03 -2.73 14.98
C ALA A 66 5.58 -2.90 14.53
N ILE A 67 4.68 -2.30 15.29
CA ILE A 67 3.26 -2.26 14.97
C ILE A 67 2.83 -0.80 14.99
N VAL A 68 2.26 -0.38 13.87
CA VAL A 68 1.70 0.98 13.77
C VAL A 68 0.20 0.85 13.93
N ALA A 69 -0.33 1.51 14.94
CA ALA A 69 -1.76 1.43 15.23
C ALA A 69 -2.59 1.94 14.06
N PRO A 70 -3.84 1.53 13.98
CA PRO A 70 -4.70 1.96 12.87
C PRO A 70 -4.82 3.48 12.82
N GLN A 71 -4.73 4.00 11.61
CA GLN A 71 -4.85 5.43 11.35
C GLN A 71 -5.70 5.65 10.13
N THR A 72 -6.36 6.78 10.08
CA THR A 72 -7.10 7.21 8.90
C THR A 72 -6.51 8.54 8.42
N ASP A 73 -6.72 8.84 7.16
CA ASP A 73 -6.27 10.10 6.59
C ASP A 73 -7.36 10.60 5.68
N ALA A 74 -7.54 11.90 5.62
CA ALA A 74 -8.53 12.50 4.76
C ALA A 74 -8.11 12.47 3.29
N ARG A 75 -6.86 12.13 3.02
CA ARG A 75 -6.32 12.04 1.67
C ARG A 75 -5.98 10.61 1.34
N GLU A 76 -5.96 10.33 0.05
CA GLU A 76 -5.49 9.01 -0.40
C GLU A 76 -4.01 8.87 -0.12
N ARG A 77 -3.60 7.66 0.21
CA ARG A 77 -2.22 7.40 0.55
C ARG A 77 -1.75 6.14 -0.13
N ILE A 78 -0.43 6.00 -0.18
CA ILE A 78 0.21 4.76 -0.63
C ILE A 78 1.26 4.40 0.39
N ASP A 79 1.32 3.12 0.74
CA ASP A 79 2.44 2.57 1.47
C ASP A 79 3.27 1.76 0.49
N GLY A 80 4.55 2.08 0.39
CA GLY A 80 5.47 1.35 -0.47
C GLY A 80 6.58 0.73 0.35
N VAL A 81 7.10 -0.39 -0.11
CA VAL A 81 8.15 -1.10 0.58
C VAL A 81 9.42 -1.04 -0.25
N VAL A 82 10.50 -0.51 0.31
CA VAL A 82 11.80 -0.55 -0.32
C VAL A 82 12.52 -1.82 0.09
N SER A 83 12.47 -2.18 1.36
CA SER A 83 13.08 -3.41 1.85
C SER A 83 12.36 -3.88 3.10
N GLY A 84 12.43 -5.17 3.35
CA GLY A 84 11.75 -5.78 4.48
C GLY A 84 10.39 -6.33 4.10
N LEU A 85 9.64 -6.74 5.11
CA LEU A 85 8.31 -7.31 4.92
C LEU A 85 7.35 -6.61 5.85
N ILE A 86 6.21 -6.18 5.31
CA ILE A 86 5.18 -5.61 6.15
C ILE A 86 3.86 -6.30 5.89
N LYS A 87 3.05 -6.35 6.93
CA LYS A 87 1.67 -6.76 6.82
C LYS A 87 0.84 -5.50 6.94
N VAL A 88 0.07 -5.20 5.93
CA VAL A 88 -0.81 -4.05 5.95
C VAL A 88 -2.23 -4.55 6.10
N THR A 89 -3.00 -3.90 6.96
CA THR A 89 -4.41 -4.23 7.16
C THR A 89 -5.20 -2.96 6.88
N ILE A 90 -6.12 -3.05 5.94
CA ILE A 90 -6.97 -1.93 5.57
C ILE A 90 -8.41 -2.41 5.70
N GLU A 91 -9.15 -1.79 6.59
CA GLU A 91 -10.57 -2.12 6.81
C GLU A 91 -10.76 -3.62 7.00
N GLY A 92 -9.88 -4.23 7.77
CA GLY A 92 -10.00 -5.64 8.10
C GLY A 92 -9.40 -6.61 7.11
N GLU A 93 -8.98 -6.14 5.94
CA GLU A 93 -8.32 -6.98 4.96
C GLU A 93 -6.82 -6.83 5.10
N SER A 94 -6.08 -7.92 5.02
CA SER A 94 -4.64 -7.90 5.22
C SER A 94 -3.90 -8.44 4.01
N ALA A 95 -2.70 -7.93 3.80
CA ALA A 95 -1.80 -8.44 2.78
C ALA A 95 -0.37 -8.26 3.26
N ILE A 96 0.51 -9.12 2.76
CA ILE A 96 1.94 -9.02 3.01
C ILE A 96 2.58 -8.33 1.81
N LEU A 97 3.34 -7.29 2.08
CA LEU A 97 4.06 -6.56 1.05
C LEU A 97 5.55 -6.77 1.21
N THR A 98 6.22 -6.91 0.09
CA THR A 98 7.66 -7.05 0.06
C THR A 98 8.26 -5.96 -0.83
N ALA A 99 9.57 -5.98 -0.99
CA ALA A 99 10.29 -4.94 -1.72
C ALA A 99 9.67 -4.65 -3.07
N GLY A 100 9.38 -3.40 -3.32
CA GLY A 100 8.80 -2.94 -4.59
C GLY A 100 7.29 -2.93 -4.62
N ASP A 101 6.63 -3.51 -3.63
CA ASP A 101 5.16 -3.50 -3.60
C ASP A 101 4.66 -2.18 -3.05
N ILE A 102 3.56 -1.72 -3.61
CA ILE A 102 2.84 -0.57 -3.08
C ILE A 102 1.38 -0.95 -2.90
N VAL A 103 0.76 -0.37 -1.89
CA VAL A 103 -0.67 -0.56 -1.65
C VAL A 103 -1.34 0.79 -1.56
N PHE A 104 -2.49 0.91 -2.20
CA PHE A 104 -3.26 2.13 -2.21
C PHE A 104 -4.22 2.13 -1.03
N VAL A 105 -4.19 3.20 -0.26
CA VAL A 105 -5.04 3.35 0.91
C VAL A 105 -6.07 4.43 0.60
N PRO A 106 -7.34 4.07 0.44
CA PRO A 106 -8.36 5.07 0.14
C PRO A 106 -8.50 6.07 1.28
N ARG A 107 -8.94 7.27 0.94
CA ARG A 107 -9.17 8.27 1.97
C ARG A 107 -10.18 7.74 2.98
N GLY A 108 -9.94 8.02 4.22
CA GLY A 108 -10.84 7.62 5.29
C GLY A 108 -10.74 6.17 5.72
N ALA A 109 -9.99 5.34 5.00
CA ALA A 109 -9.86 3.93 5.37
C ALA A 109 -8.88 3.78 6.52
N ALA A 110 -9.21 2.93 7.46
CA ALA A 110 -8.33 2.64 8.58
C ALA A 110 -7.23 1.70 8.09
N ARG A 111 -5.99 2.06 8.37
CA ARG A 111 -4.83 1.31 7.91
C ARG A 111 -3.89 1.04 9.07
N ARG A 112 -3.50 -0.20 9.22
CA ARG A 112 -2.59 -0.67 10.25
C ARG A 112 -1.41 -1.35 9.56
N LEU A 113 -0.21 -1.14 10.10
CA LEU A 113 1.00 -1.76 9.59
C LEU A 113 1.66 -2.60 10.67
N GLU A 114 2.29 -3.66 10.25
CA GLU A 114 3.08 -4.48 11.14
C GLU A 114 4.30 -4.97 10.38
N VAL A 115 5.49 -4.80 10.97
CA VAL A 115 6.71 -5.32 10.37
C VAL A 115 6.83 -6.79 10.76
N VAL A 116 6.85 -7.66 9.76
CA VAL A 116 6.93 -9.09 10.01
C VAL A 116 8.33 -9.58 9.66
N GLY A 117 8.68 -10.72 10.22
CA GLY A 117 10.04 -11.23 10.04
C GLY A 117 11.00 -10.61 11.04
N GLY A 118 12.27 -10.90 10.88
CA GLY A 118 13.28 -10.50 11.85
C GLY A 118 14.09 -9.28 11.47
N ALA A 119 13.71 -8.56 10.45
CA ALA A 119 14.47 -7.41 9.98
C ALA A 119 13.60 -6.15 10.02
N SER A 120 14.27 -5.01 10.10
CA SER A 120 13.57 -3.74 9.96
C SER A 120 13.07 -3.58 8.53
N ALA A 121 12.13 -2.68 8.35
CA ALA A 121 11.58 -2.39 7.03
C ALA A 121 11.81 -0.93 6.70
N LEU A 122 12.22 -0.69 5.46
CA LEU A 122 12.30 0.67 4.92
C LEU A 122 11.13 0.85 3.98
N CYS A 123 10.28 1.81 4.28
CA CYS A 123 9.06 2.06 3.54
C CYS A 123 9.01 3.49 3.05
N LEU A 124 8.16 3.72 2.07
CA LEU A 124 7.82 5.07 1.65
C LEU A 124 6.36 5.32 2.00
N ASP A 125 6.14 6.37 2.74
CA ASP A 125 4.83 6.79 3.17
C ASP A 125 4.41 7.94 2.26
N ALA A 126 3.41 7.75 1.42
CA ALA A 126 3.09 8.70 0.39
C ALA A 126 1.67 9.20 0.52
N VAL A 127 1.49 10.47 0.25
CA VAL A 127 0.20 11.14 0.34
C VAL A 127 -0.12 11.76 -1.02
N PHE A 128 -1.35 11.61 -1.46
CA PHE A 128 -1.77 12.18 -2.72
C PHE A 128 -1.69 13.69 -2.67
N ARG A 129 -1.03 14.27 -3.65
CA ARG A 129 -0.98 15.72 -3.78
C ARG A 129 -2.22 16.16 -4.50
N SER A 130 -2.86 17.12 -3.91
CA SER A 130 -4.02 17.64 -4.50
C SER A 130 -3.64 18.26 -5.81
N GLY A 131 -4.19 17.82 -6.76
CA GLY A 131 -3.81 18.26 -8.02
C GLY A 131 -3.84 19.68 -8.28
N ARG A 132 -4.05 20.45 -7.84
CA ARG A 132 -4.01 21.47 -8.14
C ARG A 132 -3.35 22.04 -7.74
N SER A 133 -2.94 22.02 -7.82
CA SER A 133 -2.24 22.44 -7.31
C SER A 133 -1.92 23.28 -7.56
#